data_1df1b4cb570952f45c02dff88b06924c
#
_entry.id   1df1b4cb570952f45c02dff88b06924c
#
_cell.length_a   1.000
_cell.length_b   1.000
_cell.length_c   1.000
_cell.angle_alpha   90.00
_cell.angle_beta   90.00
_cell.angle_gamma   90.00
#
_symmetry.space_group_name_H-M   'P 1'
#
loop_
_entity.id
_entity.type
_entity.pdbx_description
1 polymer ?
#
loop_
_entity_poly.entity_id
_entity_poly.type
_entity_poly.pdbx_seq_one_letter_code
_entity_poly.pdbx_strand_id
1 'polypeptide(L)'
;MLLEISIKNFAIIEEISLNFEKGMTVLTGETGAGKSIIIDAMNMMLGSRATTDVIRHGAPKAEIEGLFTVESNRHLTALFEEQGLEWTDELIIRREILQNGRSVSRINGQMVNLSVLKAVGQHLVDIHGQHDQEELMRPQLHIAMLDEFGDAAFFQTKDAYRQTFEDYKRLRKQVVELQRNQQENKARIEMLEFQIAEIEAAALEVDEDLRLEQERQRLLNHKMIADTLTNAYTMLDAEEFSSLSNVRSAMNDLESIEEYDPTYKELSSQLSETFYALEDITKRLEDVVDGLEFDGNRLMQVESRLDLIHSITRKYGGQVKDVLEYLAQITKEYSLLTGSDLSSEDLEKELKRLEKSLVTLAQDLSDQRHALAQALENEIQQELADLYMDKARFQVRFSKAKFNREGNEAVEFYISTNPGEDFKPLVKVASGGELSRLMLAIKSAFSRKEGKTSIVFDEVDTGVSGRVAQAIAAKIHKIGQNGQVLAISHLPQVIAAADYQFYIEKISDEHSTVSTVRLLNREERIEEIAKMLAGEDLTEAARQQAEQLLKR
;
A
#
# COMPACT_ATOMS: atom_id res chain seq x y z
N MET A 1 29.80 10.62 19.78
CA MET A 1 30.75 11.72 19.43
C MET A 1 31.72 11.22 18.39
N LEU A 2 32.00 11.97 17.33
CA LEU A 2 33.04 11.64 16.35
C LEU A 2 34.41 11.93 16.95
N LEU A 3 35.26 10.92 17.09
CA LEU A 3 36.62 11.05 17.62
C LEU A 3 37.64 11.31 16.52
N GLU A 4 37.51 10.58 15.40
CA GLU A 4 38.45 10.69 14.29
C GLU A 4 37.70 10.47 12.97
N ILE A 5 38.12 11.18 11.93
CA ILE A 5 37.76 10.89 10.54
C ILE A 5 39.03 10.76 9.70
N SER A 6 39.14 9.69 8.92
CA SER A 6 40.17 9.45 7.94
C SER A 6 39.55 9.40 6.54
N ILE A 7 40.11 10.22 5.62
CA ILE A 7 39.61 10.34 4.26
C ILE A 7 40.79 10.10 3.32
N LYS A 8 40.66 9.14 2.39
CA LYS A 8 41.70 8.79 1.42
C LYS A 8 41.17 8.78 -0.01
N ASN A 9 41.89 9.37 -0.92
CA ASN A 9 41.61 9.41 -2.37
C ASN A 9 40.20 9.93 -2.70
N PHE A 10 39.78 10.98 -2.02
CA PHE A 10 38.44 11.57 -2.16
C PHE A 10 38.51 12.97 -2.75
N ALA A 11 37.98 13.18 -3.94
CA ALA A 11 38.04 14.43 -4.68
C ALA A 11 39.50 14.97 -4.78
N ILE A 12 39.77 16.14 -4.18
CA ILE A 12 41.14 16.75 -4.13
C ILE A 12 41.93 16.30 -2.90
N ILE A 13 41.34 15.49 -2.03
CA ILE A 13 41.99 14.96 -0.83
C ILE A 13 42.73 13.68 -1.19
N GLU A 14 44.05 13.66 -0.95
CA GLU A 14 44.86 12.45 -1.07
C GLU A 14 44.76 11.60 0.20
N GLU A 15 45.11 12.17 1.34
CA GLU A 15 44.96 11.57 2.64
C GLU A 15 44.86 12.66 3.72
N ILE A 16 43.82 12.60 4.53
CA ILE A 16 43.60 13.50 5.68
C ILE A 16 43.11 12.65 6.86
N SER A 17 43.64 12.88 8.05
CA SER A 17 43.12 12.39 9.33
C SER A 17 42.91 13.57 10.26
N LEU A 18 41.71 13.66 10.85
CA LEU A 18 41.29 14.71 11.77
C LEU A 18 40.81 14.08 13.07
N ASN A 19 41.40 14.52 14.18
CA ASN A 19 40.95 14.17 15.51
C ASN A 19 40.10 15.31 16.09
N PHE A 20 38.96 14.96 16.64
CA PHE A 20 38.01 15.91 17.21
C PHE A 20 37.83 15.72 18.69
N GLU A 21 37.68 16.83 19.38
CA GLU A 21 37.39 16.90 20.81
C GLU A 21 35.92 17.31 21.05
N LYS A 22 35.49 17.21 22.30
CA LYS A 22 34.21 17.77 22.74
C LYS A 22 34.24 19.29 22.67
N GLY A 23 33.10 19.90 22.33
CA GLY A 23 32.99 21.34 22.15
C GLY A 23 32.75 21.74 20.70
N MET A 24 33.05 22.98 20.40
CA MET A 24 32.85 23.55 19.06
C MET A 24 34.16 23.55 18.27
N THR A 25 34.21 22.83 17.18
CA THR A 25 35.31 22.84 16.21
C THR A 25 34.86 23.57 14.93
N VAL A 26 35.70 24.50 14.44
CA VAL A 26 35.41 25.21 13.18
C VAL A 26 36.46 24.83 12.12
N LEU A 27 35.97 24.64 10.89
CA LEU A 27 36.79 24.43 9.71
C LEU A 27 36.88 25.75 8.92
N THR A 28 38.10 26.27 8.73
CA THR A 28 38.40 27.51 8.01
C THR A 28 39.31 27.26 6.84
N GLY A 29 39.54 28.23 5.96
CA GLY A 29 40.41 28.14 4.81
C GLY A 29 39.82 28.77 3.55
N GLU A 30 40.55 28.75 2.47
CA GLU A 30 40.13 29.36 1.19
C GLU A 30 38.88 28.73 0.59
N THR A 31 38.14 29.52 -0.20
CA THR A 31 36.97 29.01 -0.94
C THR A 31 37.42 27.96 -1.94
N GLY A 32 36.82 26.77 -1.93
CA GLY A 32 37.22 25.67 -2.79
C GLY A 32 38.45 24.84 -2.29
N ALA A 33 38.98 25.13 -1.08
CA ALA A 33 40.09 24.36 -0.49
C ALA A 33 39.70 22.96 0.03
N GLY A 34 38.43 22.60 0.02
CA GLY A 34 38.00 21.27 0.46
C GLY A 34 37.16 21.24 1.71
N LYS A 35 36.70 22.38 2.28
CA LYS A 35 35.83 22.43 3.46
C LYS A 35 34.56 21.61 3.28
N SER A 36 33.78 21.88 2.23
CA SER A 36 32.54 21.16 1.90
C SER A 36 32.83 19.70 1.52
N ILE A 37 34.00 19.40 0.96
CA ILE A 37 34.43 18.04 0.60
C ILE A 37 34.54 17.13 1.85
N ILE A 38 34.97 17.69 2.99
CA ILE A 38 35.01 16.93 4.26
C ILE A 38 33.58 16.59 4.72
N ILE A 39 32.62 17.53 4.58
CA ILE A 39 31.21 17.26 4.91
C ILE A 39 30.60 16.25 3.93
N ASP A 40 30.92 16.35 2.64
CA ASP A 40 30.47 15.38 1.64
C ASP A 40 31.01 13.96 1.97
N ALA A 41 32.27 13.87 2.39
CA ALA A 41 32.84 12.60 2.85
C ALA A 41 32.11 12.07 4.08
N MET A 42 31.82 12.93 5.09
CA MET A 42 31.03 12.56 6.27
C MET A 42 29.61 12.08 5.89
N ASN A 43 28.90 12.82 5.03
CA ASN A 43 27.60 12.44 4.52
C ASN A 43 27.64 11.05 3.85
N MET A 44 28.64 10.80 3.02
CA MET A 44 28.79 9.51 2.36
C MET A 44 29.11 8.39 3.35
N MET A 45 29.99 8.66 4.33
CA MET A 45 30.29 7.71 5.41
C MET A 45 29.03 7.32 6.18
N LEU A 46 28.12 8.26 6.41
CA LEU A 46 26.87 8.06 7.15
C LEU A 46 25.71 7.50 6.29
N GLY A 47 25.96 7.13 5.05
CA GLY A 47 24.99 6.39 4.23
C GLY A 47 24.30 7.18 3.11
N SER A 48 24.78 8.39 2.78
CA SER A 48 24.32 9.10 1.58
C SER A 48 24.76 8.38 0.30
N ARG A 49 24.05 8.62 -0.79
CA ARG A 49 24.35 8.00 -2.08
C ARG A 49 25.72 8.48 -2.59
N ALA A 50 26.60 7.54 -2.93
CA ALA A 50 27.91 7.84 -3.49
C ALA A 50 27.87 7.77 -5.01
N THR A 51 28.61 8.68 -5.67
CA THR A 51 28.91 8.66 -7.11
C THR A 51 30.41 8.40 -7.33
N THR A 52 30.79 7.92 -8.49
CA THR A 52 32.21 7.66 -8.83
C THR A 52 33.02 8.93 -8.99
N ASP A 53 32.36 10.08 -9.18
CA ASP A 53 33.00 11.38 -9.41
C ASP A 53 33.78 11.89 -8.18
N VAL A 54 33.47 11.32 -6.98
CA VAL A 54 34.18 11.66 -5.76
C VAL A 54 35.52 10.94 -5.62
N ILE A 55 35.84 9.97 -6.48
CA ILE A 55 37.11 9.27 -6.44
C ILE A 55 38.19 10.18 -7.05
N ARG A 56 39.28 10.38 -6.33
CA ARG A 56 40.44 11.14 -6.83
C ARG A 56 40.93 10.58 -8.17
N HIS A 57 41.19 11.45 -9.10
CA HIS A 57 41.66 11.07 -10.42
C HIS A 57 42.92 10.18 -10.33
N GLY A 58 42.88 9.02 -10.99
CA GLY A 58 43.97 8.03 -10.98
C GLY A 58 43.94 7.04 -9.80
N ALA A 59 43.09 7.24 -8.79
CA ALA A 59 42.97 6.32 -7.69
C ALA A 59 41.95 5.20 -7.99
N PRO A 60 42.17 3.95 -7.52
CA PRO A 60 41.27 2.83 -7.76
C PRO A 60 40.00 2.88 -6.91
N LYS A 61 40.03 3.56 -5.77
CA LYS A 61 38.93 3.71 -4.83
C LYS A 61 39.10 4.95 -3.97
N ALA A 62 38.02 5.45 -3.41
CA ALA A 62 38.00 6.37 -2.28
C ALA A 62 37.63 5.61 -0.99
N GLU A 63 38.27 5.98 0.12
CA GLU A 63 38.01 5.39 1.44
C GLU A 63 37.71 6.49 2.45
N ILE A 64 36.67 6.26 3.28
CA ILE A 64 36.28 7.14 4.37
C ILE A 64 36.06 6.25 5.58
N GLU A 65 36.69 6.61 6.69
CA GLU A 65 36.57 5.89 7.96
C GLU A 65 36.36 6.89 9.08
N GLY A 66 35.41 6.60 9.97
CA GLY A 66 35.12 7.41 11.15
C GLY A 66 35.08 6.55 12.39
N LEU A 67 35.72 7.02 13.45
CA LEU A 67 35.66 6.46 14.79
C LEU A 67 34.72 7.30 15.64
N PHE A 68 33.73 6.65 16.25
CA PHE A 68 32.73 7.28 17.11
C PHE A 68 32.76 6.66 18.48
N THR A 69 32.63 7.49 19.54
CA THR A 69 32.18 7.00 20.85
C THR A 69 30.67 7.22 20.94
N VAL A 70 29.96 6.21 21.44
CA VAL A 70 28.50 6.17 21.42
C VAL A 70 27.96 5.81 22.78
N GLU A 71 27.11 6.66 23.34
CA GLU A 71 26.35 6.31 24.51
C GLU A 71 25.18 5.38 24.11
N SER A 72 24.92 4.36 24.92
CA SER A 72 23.82 3.43 24.70
C SER A 72 22.49 4.17 24.67
N ASN A 73 21.80 4.13 23.53
CA ASN A 73 20.43 4.58 23.44
C ASN A 73 19.52 3.44 22.91
N ARG A 74 18.28 3.44 23.39
CA ARG A 74 17.30 2.37 23.13
C ARG A 74 17.11 2.08 21.63
N HIS A 75 17.12 3.11 20.79
CA HIS A 75 16.86 2.98 19.36
C HIS A 75 18.05 2.36 18.64
N LEU A 76 19.24 2.83 18.94
CA LEU A 76 20.46 2.33 18.33
C LEU A 76 20.76 0.88 18.75
N THR A 77 20.56 0.57 20.06
CA THR A 77 20.72 -0.79 20.58
C THR A 77 19.75 -1.77 19.91
N ALA A 78 18.46 -1.41 19.81
CA ALA A 78 17.47 -2.23 19.13
C ALA A 78 17.80 -2.45 17.64
N LEU A 79 18.31 -1.43 16.95
CA LEU A 79 18.75 -1.55 15.56
C LEU A 79 19.92 -2.51 15.40
N PHE A 80 20.88 -2.48 16.33
CA PHE A 80 22.02 -3.38 16.32
C PHE A 80 21.59 -4.84 16.55
N GLU A 81 20.70 -5.08 17.54
CA GLU A 81 20.13 -6.41 17.80
C GLU A 81 19.38 -6.96 16.58
N GLU A 82 18.52 -6.13 15.95
CA GLU A 82 17.73 -6.53 14.77
C GLU A 82 18.62 -6.91 13.58
N GLN A 83 19.76 -6.23 13.42
CA GLN A 83 20.69 -6.47 12.32
C GLN A 83 21.81 -7.46 12.67
N GLY A 84 21.83 -8.00 13.88
CA GLY A 84 22.85 -8.95 14.34
C GLY A 84 24.25 -8.34 14.45
N LEU A 85 24.33 -7.02 14.72
CA LEU A 85 25.59 -6.31 14.93
C LEU A 85 25.97 -6.32 16.41
N GLU A 86 27.25 -6.49 16.72
CA GLU A 86 27.75 -6.40 18.09
C GLU A 86 27.77 -4.94 18.56
N TRP A 87 27.20 -4.69 19.74
CA TRP A 87 27.24 -3.39 20.36
C TRP A 87 28.60 -3.17 21.05
N THR A 88 29.21 -2.03 20.79
CA THR A 88 30.43 -1.56 21.47
C THR A 88 30.30 -0.06 21.74
N ASP A 89 30.97 0.45 22.78
CA ASP A 89 30.98 1.88 23.12
C ASP A 89 31.73 2.72 22.07
N GLU A 90 32.55 2.07 21.26
CA GLU A 90 33.23 2.67 20.10
C GLU A 90 32.76 1.99 18.83
N LEU A 91 32.37 2.81 17.84
CA LEU A 91 31.94 2.34 16.54
C LEU A 91 32.88 2.85 15.45
N ILE A 92 33.38 1.92 14.63
CA ILE A 92 34.14 2.23 13.43
C ILE A 92 33.23 2.07 12.23
N ILE A 93 32.97 3.18 11.52
CA ILE A 93 32.24 3.16 10.27
C ILE A 93 33.24 3.36 9.14
N ARG A 94 33.28 2.42 8.19
CA ARG A 94 34.13 2.50 7.01
C ARG A 94 33.33 2.34 5.75
N ARG A 95 33.60 3.21 4.78
CA ARG A 95 33.02 3.14 3.45
C ARG A 95 34.07 3.21 2.37
N GLU A 96 34.04 2.28 1.43
CA GLU A 96 34.88 2.23 0.25
C GLU A 96 34.02 2.44 -0.99
N ILE A 97 34.42 3.34 -1.88
CA ILE A 97 33.75 3.63 -3.15
C ILE A 97 34.71 3.24 -4.28
N LEU A 98 34.31 2.30 -5.11
CA LEU A 98 35.11 1.70 -6.16
C LEU A 98 34.78 2.34 -7.51
N GLN A 99 35.76 2.42 -8.43
CA GLN A 99 35.59 2.96 -9.77
C GLN A 99 34.50 2.30 -10.61
N ASN A 100 34.16 1.03 -10.31
CA ASN A 100 33.08 0.31 -10.98
C ASN A 100 31.66 0.68 -10.47
N GLY A 101 31.53 1.72 -9.65
CA GLY A 101 30.28 2.20 -9.08
C GLY A 101 29.77 1.39 -7.87
N ARG A 102 30.47 0.34 -7.46
CA ARG A 102 30.13 -0.40 -6.22
C ARG A 102 30.67 0.33 -5.01
N SER A 103 29.91 0.31 -3.92
CA SER A 103 30.40 0.74 -2.61
C SER A 103 30.25 -0.37 -1.58
N VAL A 104 31.23 -0.43 -0.68
CA VAL A 104 31.26 -1.39 0.42
C VAL A 104 31.22 -0.60 1.72
N SER A 105 30.28 -0.94 2.59
CA SER A 105 30.09 -0.31 3.89
C SER A 105 30.32 -1.32 5.00
N ARG A 106 31.01 -0.92 6.05
CA ARG A 106 31.29 -1.75 7.23
C ARG A 106 31.03 -0.97 8.51
N ILE A 107 30.50 -1.67 9.50
CA ILE A 107 30.40 -1.21 10.90
C ILE A 107 31.18 -2.23 11.74
N ASN A 108 32.17 -1.78 12.49
CA ASN A 108 33.06 -2.64 13.27
C ASN A 108 33.63 -3.83 12.46
N GLY A 109 33.97 -3.57 11.20
CA GLY A 109 34.50 -4.59 10.28
C GLY A 109 33.44 -5.48 9.61
N GLN A 110 32.21 -5.54 10.12
CA GLN A 110 31.11 -6.31 9.52
C GLN A 110 30.49 -5.57 8.33
N MET A 111 30.26 -6.28 7.24
CA MET A 111 29.63 -5.70 6.04
C MET A 111 28.14 -5.45 6.29
N VAL A 112 27.71 -4.23 5.98
CA VAL A 112 26.30 -3.80 6.10
C VAL A 112 25.79 -3.24 4.77
N ASN A 113 24.48 -3.33 4.56
CA ASN A 113 23.87 -2.66 3.43
C ASN A 113 23.70 -1.14 3.70
N LEU A 114 23.42 -0.38 2.62
CA LEU A 114 23.34 1.07 2.70
C LEU A 114 22.19 1.56 3.58
N SER A 115 21.08 0.82 3.67
CA SER A 115 19.93 1.19 4.51
C SER A 115 20.24 1.08 6.00
N VAL A 116 20.97 0.05 6.41
CA VAL A 116 21.47 -0.13 7.79
C VAL A 116 22.48 0.95 8.12
N LEU A 117 23.45 1.19 7.23
CA LEU A 117 24.43 2.26 7.41
C LEU A 117 23.75 3.62 7.62
N LYS A 118 22.76 3.95 6.79
CA LYS A 118 22.00 5.20 6.89
C LYS A 118 21.22 5.28 8.20
N ALA A 119 20.57 4.20 8.61
CA ALA A 119 19.82 4.16 9.86
C ALA A 119 20.73 4.38 11.09
N VAL A 120 21.91 3.75 11.12
CA VAL A 120 22.91 3.98 12.17
C VAL A 120 23.46 5.39 12.12
N GLY A 121 23.83 5.88 10.93
CA GLY A 121 24.41 7.21 10.72
C GLY A 121 23.51 8.35 11.21
N GLN A 122 22.21 8.24 11.01
CA GLN A 122 21.20 9.23 11.47
C GLN A 122 21.18 9.38 13.01
N HIS A 123 21.60 8.37 13.76
CA HIS A 123 21.70 8.45 15.21
C HIS A 123 23.07 8.94 15.72
N LEU A 124 24.08 9.00 14.86
CA LEU A 124 25.44 9.39 15.25
C LEU A 124 25.73 10.87 15.00
N VAL A 125 25.39 11.36 13.84
CA VAL A 125 25.69 12.75 13.42
C VAL A 125 24.47 13.37 12.77
N ASP A 126 24.17 14.60 13.16
CA ASP A 126 23.20 15.45 12.49
C ASP A 126 23.96 16.49 11.63
N ILE A 127 23.85 16.39 10.31
CA ILE A 127 24.59 17.29 9.39
C ILE A 127 23.61 18.33 8.86
N HIS A 128 23.83 19.60 9.18
CA HIS A 128 23.03 20.74 8.75
C HIS A 128 23.70 21.48 7.61
N GLY A 129 23.24 21.21 6.38
CA GLY A 129 23.69 21.87 5.15
C GLY A 129 22.50 22.20 4.24
N GLN A 130 22.78 22.58 3.00
CA GLN A 130 21.75 22.89 2.00
C GLN A 130 20.74 21.75 1.76
N HIS A 131 21.13 20.49 2.01
CA HIS A 131 20.24 19.32 1.83
C HIS A 131 19.32 19.04 3.01
N ASP A 132 19.66 19.45 4.23
CA ASP A 132 18.87 19.20 5.44
C ASP A 132 17.65 20.12 5.59
N GLN A 133 17.63 21.22 4.86
CA GLN A 133 16.41 22.01 4.71
C GLN A 133 15.25 21.16 4.18
N GLU A 134 15.56 20.04 3.47
CA GLU A 134 14.54 19.16 2.93
C GLU A 134 13.73 18.40 3.99
N GLU A 135 14.28 17.98 5.13
CA GLU A 135 13.52 17.21 6.14
C GLU A 135 12.49 18.07 6.87
N LEU A 136 12.91 19.26 7.34
CA LEU A 136 11.99 20.25 7.94
C LEU A 136 10.96 20.79 6.94
N MET A 137 11.25 20.69 5.64
CA MET A 137 10.32 21.04 4.57
C MET A 137 9.36 19.90 4.19
N ARG A 138 9.42 18.75 4.86
CA ARG A 138 8.51 17.61 4.62
C ARG A 138 7.44 17.52 5.71
N PRO A 139 6.19 17.97 5.45
CA PRO A 139 5.13 17.95 6.46
C PRO A 139 4.86 16.57 7.06
N GLN A 140 5.15 15.51 6.30
CA GLN A 140 4.97 14.13 6.74
C GLN A 140 5.88 13.74 7.92
N LEU A 141 7.00 14.43 8.10
CA LEU A 141 7.96 14.17 9.18
C LEU A 141 7.66 15.00 10.44
N HIS A 142 6.85 16.07 10.35
CA HIS A 142 6.60 16.98 11.47
C HIS A 142 5.97 16.29 12.68
N ILE A 143 5.11 15.28 12.46
CA ILE A 143 4.53 14.50 13.56
C ILE A 143 5.60 13.66 14.28
N ALA A 144 6.55 13.07 13.55
CA ALA A 144 7.64 12.32 14.14
C ALA A 144 8.59 13.24 14.92
N MET A 145 8.89 14.40 14.36
CA MET A 145 9.71 15.41 15.02
C MET A 145 9.06 15.91 16.31
N LEU A 146 7.76 16.22 16.31
CA LEU A 146 7.05 16.57 17.52
C LEU A 146 7.12 15.46 18.58
N ASP A 147 6.94 14.22 18.16
CA ASP A 147 6.96 13.04 19.04
C ASP A 147 8.33 12.84 19.73
N GLU A 148 9.45 13.29 19.14
CA GLU A 148 10.78 13.27 19.74
C GLU A 148 10.88 14.10 21.03
N PHE A 149 9.99 15.08 21.21
CA PHE A 149 9.86 15.82 22.47
C PHE A 149 9.17 15.04 23.58
N GLY A 150 8.59 13.88 23.25
CA GLY A 150 7.90 13.02 24.21
C GLY A 150 8.84 12.44 25.27
N ASP A 151 8.29 12.25 26.46
CA ASP A 151 8.94 11.51 27.53
C ASP A 151 8.65 10.01 27.47
N ALA A 152 9.15 9.25 28.44
CA ALA A 152 8.94 7.81 28.52
C ALA A 152 7.44 7.43 28.59
N ALA A 153 6.59 8.26 29.23
CA ALA A 153 5.15 8.02 29.35
C ALA A 153 4.46 8.20 27.99
N PHE A 154 4.85 9.23 27.24
CA PHE A 154 4.38 9.46 25.87
C PHE A 154 4.69 8.25 24.96
N PHE A 155 5.93 7.76 24.98
CA PHE A 155 6.32 6.61 24.16
C PHE A 155 5.59 5.33 24.56
N GLN A 156 5.30 5.11 25.85
CA GLN A 156 4.46 4.00 26.28
C GLN A 156 3.03 4.08 25.69
N THR A 157 2.43 5.27 25.72
CA THR A 157 1.09 5.49 25.10
C THR A 157 1.14 5.26 23.60
N LYS A 158 2.19 5.76 22.93
CA LYS A 158 2.39 5.58 21.49
C LYS A 158 2.57 4.12 21.09
N ASP A 159 3.36 3.36 21.85
CA ASP A 159 3.58 1.93 21.62
C ASP A 159 2.30 1.12 21.87
N ALA A 160 1.54 1.42 22.93
CA ALA A 160 0.25 0.81 23.21
C ALA A 160 -0.77 1.09 22.07
N TYR A 161 -0.80 2.33 21.57
CA TYR A 161 -1.63 2.69 20.43
C TYR A 161 -1.23 1.89 19.18
N ARG A 162 0.06 1.84 18.84
CA ARG A 162 0.58 1.10 17.67
C ARG A 162 0.22 -0.38 17.72
N GLN A 163 0.40 -1.00 18.86
CA GLN A 163 0.05 -2.41 19.06
C GLN A 163 -1.46 -2.62 18.85
N THR A 164 -2.29 -1.79 19.47
CA THR A 164 -3.76 -1.86 19.34
C THR A 164 -4.20 -1.61 17.90
N PHE A 165 -3.54 -0.70 17.18
CA PHE A 165 -3.84 -0.42 15.78
C PHE A 165 -3.51 -1.61 14.86
N GLU A 166 -2.37 -2.28 15.06
CA GLU A 166 -2.00 -3.47 14.27
C GLU A 166 -2.97 -4.64 14.56
N ASP A 167 -3.36 -4.83 15.83
CA ASP A 167 -4.33 -5.85 16.21
C ASP A 167 -5.72 -5.55 15.61
N TYR A 168 -6.18 -4.29 15.68
CA TYR A 168 -7.41 -3.85 15.03
C TYR A 168 -7.38 -4.07 13.52
N LYS A 169 -6.29 -3.72 12.86
CA LYS A 169 -6.13 -3.87 11.41
C LYS A 169 -6.17 -5.34 11.00
N ARG A 170 -5.48 -6.21 11.75
CA ARG A 170 -5.46 -7.66 11.52
C ARG A 170 -6.86 -8.25 11.70
N LEU A 171 -7.52 -7.96 12.82
CA LEU A 171 -8.85 -8.48 13.12
C LEU A 171 -9.90 -7.95 12.14
N ARG A 172 -9.84 -6.67 11.78
CA ARG A 172 -10.73 -6.08 10.77
C ARG A 172 -10.63 -6.79 9.43
N LYS A 173 -9.40 -7.12 9.00
CA LYS A 173 -9.19 -7.88 7.76
C LYS A 173 -9.86 -9.25 7.84
N GLN A 174 -9.71 -9.96 8.96
CA GLN A 174 -10.35 -11.27 9.18
C GLN A 174 -11.88 -11.18 9.15
N VAL A 175 -12.47 -10.18 9.84
CA VAL A 175 -13.93 -9.97 9.87
C VAL A 175 -14.46 -9.65 8.48
N VAL A 176 -13.79 -8.79 7.70
CA VAL A 176 -14.20 -8.45 6.33
C VAL A 176 -14.13 -9.68 5.41
N GLU A 177 -13.10 -10.50 5.51
CA GLU A 177 -12.98 -11.75 4.74
C GLU A 177 -14.08 -12.75 5.12
N LEU A 178 -14.38 -12.89 6.42
CA LEU A 178 -15.47 -13.75 6.90
C LEU A 178 -16.85 -13.24 6.42
N GLN A 179 -17.12 -11.95 6.53
CA GLN A 179 -18.38 -11.36 6.06
C GLN A 179 -18.57 -11.54 4.56
N ARG A 180 -17.51 -11.37 3.79
CA ARG A 180 -17.53 -11.63 2.34
C ARG A 180 -17.84 -13.11 2.06
N ASN A 181 -17.14 -14.01 2.72
CA ASN A 181 -17.37 -15.46 2.57
C ASN A 181 -18.79 -15.85 3.00
N GLN A 182 -19.32 -15.28 4.09
CA GLN A 182 -20.70 -15.52 4.54
C GLN A 182 -21.72 -14.99 3.51
N GLN A 183 -21.49 -13.84 2.92
CA GLN A 183 -22.38 -13.28 1.90
C GLN A 183 -22.38 -14.11 0.62
N GLU A 184 -21.20 -14.58 0.17
CA GLU A 184 -21.05 -15.53 -0.94
C GLU A 184 -21.72 -16.89 -0.59
N ASN A 185 -21.51 -17.39 0.62
CA ASN A 185 -22.14 -18.62 1.10
C ASN A 185 -23.67 -18.49 1.20
N LYS A 186 -24.20 -17.36 1.70
CA LYS A 186 -25.63 -17.13 1.79
C LYS A 186 -26.30 -17.15 0.41
N ALA A 187 -25.75 -16.47 -0.56
CA ALA A 187 -26.25 -16.49 -1.94
C ALA A 187 -26.17 -17.92 -2.54
N ARG A 188 -25.11 -18.65 -2.21
CA ARG A 188 -24.95 -20.05 -2.65
C ARG A 188 -25.99 -20.96 -1.97
N ILE A 189 -26.22 -20.78 -0.68
CA ILE A 189 -27.25 -21.53 0.09
C ILE A 189 -28.63 -21.28 -0.51
N GLU A 190 -29.04 -20.04 -0.73
CA GLU A 190 -30.33 -19.69 -1.35
C GLU A 190 -30.50 -20.33 -2.74
N MET A 191 -29.42 -20.34 -3.53
CA MET A 191 -29.44 -21.00 -4.84
C MET A 191 -29.60 -22.52 -4.73
N LEU A 192 -28.87 -23.15 -3.80
CA LEU A 192 -28.94 -24.60 -3.56
C LEU A 192 -30.33 -25.00 -3.05
N GLU A 193 -30.91 -24.24 -2.10
CA GLU A 193 -32.28 -24.47 -1.62
C GLU A 193 -33.30 -24.46 -2.75
N PHE A 194 -33.22 -23.46 -3.62
CA PHE A 194 -34.12 -23.37 -4.78
C PHE A 194 -33.96 -24.58 -5.71
N GLN A 195 -32.71 -24.98 -6.04
CA GLN A 195 -32.44 -26.10 -6.93
C GLN A 195 -32.90 -27.44 -6.33
N ILE A 196 -32.62 -27.67 -5.06
CA ILE A 196 -33.06 -28.86 -4.34
C ILE A 196 -34.57 -28.94 -4.36
N ALA A 197 -35.26 -27.88 -3.96
CA ALA A 197 -36.73 -27.83 -3.93
C ALA A 197 -37.35 -28.06 -5.32
N GLU A 198 -36.80 -27.51 -6.38
CA GLU A 198 -37.30 -27.69 -7.76
C GLU A 198 -37.13 -29.14 -8.23
N ILE A 199 -35.99 -29.77 -7.96
CA ILE A 199 -35.74 -31.17 -8.37
C ILE A 199 -36.56 -32.14 -7.54
N GLU A 200 -36.65 -31.92 -6.21
CA GLU A 200 -37.50 -32.77 -5.32
C GLU A 200 -38.98 -32.69 -5.66
N ALA A 201 -39.49 -31.47 -5.97
CA ALA A 201 -40.88 -31.29 -6.41
C ALA A 201 -41.20 -32.03 -7.72
N ALA A 202 -40.21 -32.24 -8.58
CA ALA A 202 -40.39 -33.01 -9.79
C ALA A 202 -40.52 -34.53 -9.53
N ALA A 203 -40.12 -35.03 -8.34
CA ALA A 203 -40.22 -36.41 -7.92
C ALA A 203 -39.83 -37.42 -9.02
N LEU A 204 -38.62 -37.28 -9.54
CA LEU A 204 -38.10 -38.09 -10.65
C LEU A 204 -37.77 -39.53 -10.20
N GLU A 205 -38.13 -40.48 -11.01
CA GLU A 205 -37.77 -41.90 -10.84
C GLU A 205 -36.71 -42.34 -11.89
N VAL A 206 -35.83 -43.25 -11.49
CA VAL A 206 -34.83 -43.77 -12.42
C VAL A 206 -35.51 -44.45 -13.62
N ASP A 207 -35.07 -44.13 -14.83
CA ASP A 207 -35.59 -44.67 -16.11
C ASP A 207 -37.08 -44.32 -16.38
N GLU A 208 -37.65 -43.36 -15.67
CA GLU A 208 -39.05 -42.93 -15.86
C GLU A 208 -39.26 -42.36 -17.28
N ASP A 209 -38.34 -41.55 -17.76
CA ASP A 209 -38.33 -41.00 -19.10
C ASP A 209 -38.37 -42.06 -20.20
N LEU A 210 -37.58 -43.10 -20.06
CA LEU A 210 -37.54 -44.19 -21.01
C LEU A 210 -38.88 -44.97 -21.03
N ARG A 211 -39.43 -45.24 -19.84
CA ARG A 211 -40.73 -45.95 -19.74
C ARG A 211 -41.84 -45.13 -20.33
N LEU A 212 -41.94 -43.88 -20.04
CA LEU A 212 -42.96 -42.97 -20.55
C LEU A 212 -42.83 -42.71 -22.06
N GLU A 213 -41.64 -42.66 -22.61
CA GLU A 213 -41.43 -42.51 -24.04
C GLU A 213 -41.90 -43.79 -24.82
N GLN A 214 -41.64 -44.97 -24.25
CA GLN A 214 -42.17 -46.22 -24.83
C GLN A 214 -43.71 -46.27 -24.76
N GLU A 215 -44.30 -45.82 -23.63
CA GLU A 215 -45.74 -45.74 -23.49
C GLU A 215 -46.33 -44.74 -24.47
N ARG A 216 -45.75 -43.55 -24.63
CA ARG A 216 -46.15 -42.50 -25.58
C ARG A 216 -46.15 -43.05 -27.00
N GLN A 217 -45.10 -43.77 -27.45
CA GLN A 217 -45.05 -44.36 -28.77
C GLN A 217 -46.18 -45.38 -29.00
N ARG A 218 -46.51 -46.17 -28.02
CA ARG A 218 -47.65 -47.14 -28.12
C ARG A 218 -48.96 -46.37 -28.25
N LEU A 219 -49.20 -45.35 -27.43
CA LEU A 219 -50.45 -44.57 -27.46
C LEU A 219 -50.57 -43.79 -28.78
N LEU A 220 -49.52 -43.24 -29.32
CA LEU A 220 -49.51 -42.56 -30.61
C LEU A 220 -49.81 -43.52 -31.77
N ASN A 221 -49.27 -44.74 -31.75
CA ASN A 221 -49.58 -45.76 -32.71
C ASN A 221 -51.07 -46.18 -32.66
N HIS A 222 -51.60 -46.37 -31.43
CA HIS A 222 -53.04 -46.66 -31.24
C HIS A 222 -53.93 -45.50 -31.75
N LYS A 223 -53.57 -44.23 -31.48
CA LYS A 223 -54.23 -43.06 -32.00
C LYS A 223 -54.24 -43.05 -33.53
N MET A 224 -53.09 -43.24 -34.16
CA MET A 224 -52.97 -43.27 -35.62
C MET A 224 -53.86 -44.36 -36.25
N ILE A 225 -53.91 -45.55 -35.62
CA ILE A 225 -54.75 -46.66 -36.07
C ILE A 225 -56.20 -46.29 -35.92
N ALA A 226 -56.60 -45.74 -34.76
CA ALA A 226 -58.00 -45.32 -34.53
C ALA A 226 -58.44 -44.23 -35.48
N ASP A 227 -57.63 -43.19 -35.66
CA ASP A 227 -57.93 -42.07 -36.61
C ASP A 227 -58.07 -42.57 -38.03
N THR A 228 -57.16 -43.52 -38.46
CA THR A 228 -57.17 -44.08 -39.84
C THR A 228 -58.41 -44.90 -40.10
N LEU A 229 -58.77 -45.83 -39.17
CA LEU A 229 -59.97 -46.68 -39.31
C LEU A 229 -61.26 -45.88 -39.21
N THR A 230 -61.31 -44.88 -38.29
CA THR A 230 -62.48 -44.00 -38.19
C THR A 230 -62.67 -43.16 -39.48
N ASN A 231 -61.59 -42.63 -40.04
CA ASN A 231 -61.67 -41.92 -41.34
C ASN A 231 -62.13 -42.81 -42.46
N ALA A 232 -61.60 -44.07 -42.54
CA ALA A 232 -62.01 -45.03 -43.55
C ALA A 232 -63.53 -45.37 -43.46
N TYR A 233 -63.97 -45.65 -42.20
CA TYR A 233 -65.38 -45.92 -41.94
C TYR A 233 -66.27 -44.69 -42.30
N THR A 234 -65.92 -43.47 -41.90
CA THR A 234 -66.65 -42.23 -42.21
C THR A 234 -66.77 -41.99 -43.70
N MET A 235 -65.72 -42.26 -44.48
CA MET A 235 -65.75 -42.14 -45.97
C MET A 235 -66.68 -43.14 -46.62
N LEU A 236 -66.87 -44.33 -46.05
CA LEU A 236 -67.76 -45.36 -46.58
C LEU A 236 -69.22 -45.16 -46.14
N ASP A 237 -69.47 -44.77 -44.83
CA ASP A 237 -70.82 -44.69 -44.26
C ASP A 237 -71.05 -43.40 -43.45
N ALA A 238 -70.84 -42.21 -44.11
CA ALA A 238 -71.26 -40.92 -43.55
C ALA A 238 -72.77 -40.66 -43.77
N GLU A 239 -73.45 -40.05 -42.82
CA GLU A 239 -74.91 -39.85 -42.77
C GLU A 239 -75.51 -39.10 -44.01
N GLU A 240 -74.73 -38.21 -44.66
CA GLU A 240 -75.14 -37.49 -45.88
C GLU A 240 -74.10 -37.67 -47.01
N PHE A 241 -74.37 -38.46 -48.01
CA PHE A 241 -73.46 -38.76 -49.15
C PHE A 241 -72.39 -39.83 -48.91
N SER A 242 -72.74 -40.89 -48.21
CA SER A 242 -71.78 -42.02 -48.03
C SER A 242 -71.50 -42.72 -49.41
N SER A 243 -70.24 -43.24 -49.52
CA SER A 243 -69.90 -44.00 -50.72
C SER A 243 -70.82 -45.20 -50.86
N LEU A 244 -71.21 -45.82 -49.76
CA LEU A 244 -72.16 -46.98 -49.72
C LEU A 244 -73.52 -46.56 -50.17
N SER A 245 -74.06 -45.35 -49.78
CA SER A 245 -75.35 -44.87 -50.19
C SER A 245 -75.37 -44.51 -51.66
N ASN A 246 -74.27 -43.96 -52.18
CA ASN A 246 -74.14 -43.66 -53.62
C ASN A 246 -74.13 -44.94 -54.50
N VAL A 247 -73.36 -45.93 -54.04
CA VAL A 247 -73.30 -47.22 -54.73
C VAL A 247 -74.67 -47.93 -54.64
N ARG A 248 -75.39 -47.86 -53.52
CA ARG A 248 -76.77 -48.36 -53.39
C ARG A 248 -77.75 -47.68 -54.37
N SER A 249 -77.65 -46.39 -54.48
CA SER A 249 -78.50 -45.65 -55.47
C SER A 249 -78.21 -46.11 -56.89
N ALA A 250 -76.95 -46.19 -57.24
CA ALA A 250 -76.56 -46.66 -58.58
C ALA A 250 -76.99 -48.12 -58.87
N MET A 251 -76.91 -48.98 -57.83
CA MET A 251 -77.42 -50.36 -57.91
C MET A 251 -78.91 -50.37 -58.18
N ASN A 252 -79.72 -49.63 -57.42
CA ASN A 252 -81.16 -49.55 -57.63
C ASN A 252 -81.54 -49.00 -58.99
N ASP A 253 -80.75 -47.98 -59.46
CA ASP A 253 -81.00 -47.44 -60.82
C ASP A 253 -80.74 -48.47 -61.92
N LEU A 254 -79.66 -49.28 -61.80
CA LEU A 254 -79.35 -50.34 -62.78
C LEU A 254 -80.34 -51.52 -62.65
N GLU A 255 -80.77 -51.88 -61.48
CA GLU A 255 -81.80 -52.88 -61.21
C GLU A 255 -83.13 -52.52 -61.92
N SER A 256 -83.49 -51.23 -61.94
CA SER A 256 -84.69 -50.74 -62.57
C SER A 256 -84.74 -50.93 -64.10
N ILE A 257 -83.56 -51.12 -64.72
CA ILE A 257 -83.43 -51.27 -66.22
C ILE A 257 -82.88 -52.64 -66.64
N GLU A 258 -82.60 -53.58 -65.74
CA GLU A 258 -81.98 -54.88 -65.99
C GLU A 258 -82.75 -55.79 -66.88
N GLU A 259 -84.11 -55.64 -66.99
CA GLU A 259 -84.99 -56.40 -67.87
C GLU A 259 -84.89 -56.03 -69.35
N TYR A 260 -84.29 -54.83 -69.66
CA TYR A 260 -84.29 -54.29 -71.05
C TYR A 260 -83.14 -54.79 -71.92
N ASP A 261 -81.98 -55.21 -71.32
CA ASP A 261 -80.82 -55.70 -72.05
C ASP A 261 -80.00 -56.65 -71.15
N PRO A 262 -79.48 -57.80 -71.68
CA PRO A 262 -78.65 -58.71 -70.94
C PRO A 262 -77.37 -58.06 -70.36
N THR A 263 -76.84 -57.06 -71.05
CA THR A 263 -75.68 -56.33 -70.59
C THR A 263 -75.99 -55.51 -69.34
N TYR A 264 -77.17 -54.96 -69.19
CA TYR A 264 -77.60 -54.19 -68.02
C TYR A 264 -77.78 -55.11 -66.80
N LYS A 265 -78.30 -56.33 -67.07
CA LYS A 265 -78.45 -57.35 -66.04
C LYS A 265 -77.08 -57.80 -65.46
N GLU A 266 -76.08 -57.95 -66.33
CA GLU A 266 -74.71 -58.28 -65.96
C GLU A 266 -74.13 -57.16 -65.12
N LEU A 267 -74.27 -55.90 -65.52
CA LEU A 267 -73.79 -54.74 -64.76
C LEU A 267 -74.51 -54.60 -63.40
N SER A 268 -75.84 -54.80 -63.34
CA SER A 268 -76.63 -54.80 -62.11
C SER A 268 -76.13 -55.86 -61.15
N SER A 269 -75.91 -57.13 -61.64
CA SER A 269 -75.35 -58.21 -60.81
C SER A 269 -73.98 -57.89 -60.27
N GLN A 270 -73.08 -57.39 -61.12
CA GLN A 270 -71.70 -57.05 -60.66
C GLN A 270 -71.71 -55.87 -59.63
N LEU A 271 -72.56 -54.86 -59.81
CA LEU A 271 -72.65 -53.74 -58.89
C LEU A 271 -73.31 -54.20 -57.58
N SER A 272 -74.31 -55.10 -57.63
CA SER A 272 -74.93 -55.69 -56.44
C SER A 272 -73.90 -56.52 -55.59
N GLU A 273 -73.13 -57.36 -56.25
CA GLU A 273 -72.04 -58.11 -55.59
C GLU A 273 -71.01 -57.16 -54.94
N THR A 274 -70.64 -56.09 -55.65
CA THR A 274 -69.72 -55.09 -55.14
C THR A 274 -70.30 -54.32 -53.94
N PHE A 275 -71.62 -53.96 -54.05
CA PHE A 275 -72.31 -53.29 -52.93
C PHE A 275 -72.33 -54.12 -51.66
N TYR A 276 -72.74 -55.43 -51.71
CA TYR A 276 -72.79 -56.29 -50.58
C TYR A 276 -71.38 -56.56 -49.99
N ALA A 277 -70.36 -56.68 -50.86
CA ALA A 277 -69.01 -56.80 -50.45
C ALA A 277 -68.51 -55.54 -49.69
N LEU A 278 -68.86 -54.35 -50.19
CA LEU A 278 -68.52 -53.09 -49.54
C LEU A 278 -69.28 -52.88 -48.22
N GLU A 279 -70.57 -53.31 -48.15
CA GLU A 279 -71.39 -53.28 -46.96
C GLU A 279 -70.78 -54.19 -45.83
N ASP A 280 -70.31 -55.40 -46.18
CA ASP A 280 -69.65 -56.29 -45.25
C ASP A 280 -68.34 -55.67 -44.76
N ILE A 281 -67.54 -55.08 -45.61
CA ILE A 281 -66.29 -54.40 -45.24
C ILE A 281 -66.62 -53.24 -44.30
N THR A 282 -67.63 -52.40 -44.63
CA THR A 282 -68.02 -51.25 -43.80
C THR A 282 -68.47 -51.70 -42.40
N LYS A 283 -69.31 -52.76 -42.35
CA LYS A 283 -69.76 -53.32 -41.05
C LYS A 283 -68.62 -53.87 -40.23
N ARG A 284 -67.66 -54.56 -40.85
CA ARG A 284 -66.44 -55.05 -40.19
C ARG A 284 -65.56 -53.91 -39.72
N LEU A 285 -65.46 -52.78 -40.47
CA LEU A 285 -64.78 -51.56 -40.04
C LEU A 285 -65.47 -50.95 -38.82
N GLU A 286 -66.80 -50.89 -38.80
CA GLU A 286 -67.60 -50.41 -37.68
C GLU A 286 -67.30 -51.25 -36.40
N ASP A 287 -67.37 -52.58 -36.50
CA ASP A 287 -67.07 -53.47 -35.38
C ASP A 287 -65.65 -53.28 -34.85
N VAL A 288 -64.67 -53.01 -35.73
CA VAL A 288 -63.26 -52.75 -35.32
C VAL A 288 -63.14 -51.38 -34.71
N VAL A 289 -63.76 -50.33 -35.23
CA VAL A 289 -63.75 -48.97 -34.70
C VAL A 289 -64.39 -48.92 -33.32
N ASP A 290 -65.56 -49.56 -33.14
CA ASP A 290 -66.24 -49.63 -31.83
C ASP A 290 -65.48 -50.42 -30.79
N GLY A 291 -64.65 -51.39 -31.20
CA GLY A 291 -63.80 -52.15 -30.34
C GLY A 291 -62.47 -51.50 -29.98
N LEU A 292 -62.14 -50.33 -30.53
CA LEU A 292 -60.90 -49.59 -30.26
C LEU A 292 -60.99 -48.78 -28.96
N GLU A 293 -60.31 -49.23 -27.92
CA GLU A 293 -60.11 -48.44 -26.69
C GLU A 293 -58.87 -47.52 -26.87
N PHE A 294 -59.07 -46.24 -27.16
CA PHE A 294 -58.00 -45.21 -27.14
C PHE A 294 -58.25 -44.25 -26.00
N ASP A 295 -57.27 -44.20 -25.05
CA ASP A 295 -57.30 -43.29 -23.90
C ASP A 295 -56.47 -42.02 -24.22
N GLY A 296 -57.15 -40.97 -24.78
CA GLY A 296 -56.52 -39.70 -25.11
C GLY A 296 -56.08 -38.91 -23.84
N ASN A 297 -56.75 -39.13 -22.72
CA ASN A 297 -56.39 -38.45 -21.44
C ASN A 297 -55.02 -39.01 -20.94
N ARG A 298 -54.82 -40.32 -21.09
CA ARG A 298 -53.56 -40.96 -20.72
C ARG A 298 -52.39 -40.42 -21.58
N LEU A 299 -52.59 -40.25 -22.87
CA LEU A 299 -51.57 -39.68 -23.76
C LEU A 299 -51.19 -38.26 -23.29
N MET A 300 -52.15 -37.38 -23.02
CA MET A 300 -51.88 -36.04 -22.48
C MET A 300 -51.13 -36.05 -21.16
N GLN A 301 -51.47 -36.95 -20.25
CA GLN A 301 -50.75 -37.13 -18.97
C GLN A 301 -49.27 -37.52 -19.18
N VAL A 302 -49.02 -38.49 -20.07
CA VAL A 302 -47.69 -38.95 -20.42
C VAL A 302 -46.86 -37.82 -21.06
N GLU A 303 -47.42 -37.08 -22.01
CA GLU A 303 -46.76 -35.96 -22.67
C GLU A 303 -46.44 -34.85 -21.65
N SER A 304 -47.39 -34.45 -20.81
CA SER A 304 -47.18 -33.44 -19.77
C SER A 304 -46.07 -33.84 -18.76
N ARG A 305 -46.02 -35.13 -18.40
CA ARG A 305 -44.98 -35.65 -17.49
C ARG A 305 -43.61 -35.69 -18.14
N LEU A 306 -43.53 -36.09 -19.41
CA LEU A 306 -42.31 -36.05 -20.22
C LEU A 306 -41.79 -34.63 -20.37
N ASP A 307 -42.67 -33.66 -20.65
CA ASP A 307 -42.27 -32.26 -20.72
C ASP A 307 -41.66 -31.73 -19.42
N LEU A 308 -42.24 -32.10 -18.26
CA LEU A 308 -41.68 -31.78 -16.96
C LEU A 308 -40.29 -32.41 -16.79
N ILE A 309 -40.17 -33.72 -17.07
CA ILE A 309 -38.88 -34.43 -16.97
C ILE A 309 -37.84 -33.76 -17.89
N HIS A 310 -38.18 -33.49 -19.15
CA HIS A 310 -37.27 -32.84 -20.11
C HIS A 310 -36.90 -31.40 -19.70
N SER A 311 -37.79 -30.67 -19.05
CA SER A 311 -37.47 -29.33 -18.54
C SER A 311 -36.41 -29.38 -17.43
N ILE A 312 -36.53 -30.35 -16.52
CA ILE A 312 -35.60 -30.56 -15.41
C ILE A 312 -34.28 -31.14 -15.87
N THR A 313 -34.30 -32.17 -16.75
CA THR A 313 -33.08 -32.78 -17.27
C THR A 313 -32.25 -31.81 -18.13
N ARG A 314 -32.89 -30.97 -18.94
CA ARG A 314 -32.20 -29.91 -19.70
C ARG A 314 -31.53 -28.86 -18.81
N LYS A 315 -32.08 -28.62 -17.61
CA LYS A 315 -31.60 -27.60 -16.68
C LYS A 315 -30.49 -28.12 -15.76
N TYR A 316 -30.57 -29.38 -15.32
CA TYR A 316 -29.73 -29.93 -14.26
C TYR A 316 -28.89 -31.17 -14.62
N GLY A 317 -29.12 -31.78 -15.81
CA GLY A 317 -28.37 -32.93 -16.28
C GLY A 317 -28.97 -33.48 -17.57
N GLY A 318 -28.23 -34.20 -18.39
CA GLY A 318 -28.72 -34.70 -19.68
C GLY A 318 -29.76 -35.82 -19.54
N GLN A 319 -29.73 -36.60 -18.44
CA GLN A 319 -30.60 -37.75 -18.15
C GLN A 319 -31.13 -37.65 -16.71
N VAL A 320 -32.22 -38.38 -16.42
CA VAL A 320 -32.81 -38.44 -15.09
C VAL A 320 -31.80 -38.88 -14.03
N LYS A 321 -30.96 -39.86 -14.35
CA LYS A 321 -29.91 -40.34 -13.47
C LYS A 321 -28.91 -39.22 -13.09
N ASP A 322 -28.48 -38.43 -14.07
CA ASP A 322 -27.54 -37.32 -13.86
C ASP A 322 -28.14 -36.26 -12.91
N VAL A 323 -29.44 -35.96 -13.06
CA VAL A 323 -30.16 -35.04 -12.19
C VAL A 323 -30.24 -35.54 -10.76
N LEU A 324 -30.48 -36.84 -10.55
CA LEU A 324 -30.52 -37.43 -9.22
C LEU A 324 -29.12 -37.48 -8.56
N GLU A 325 -28.07 -37.72 -9.32
CA GLU A 325 -26.69 -37.61 -8.84
C GLU A 325 -26.34 -36.16 -8.47
N TYR A 326 -26.75 -35.19 -9.30
CA TYR A 326 -26.59 -33.76 -9.03
C TYR A 326 -27.34 -33.36 -7.76
N LEU A 327 -28.57 -33.81 -7.56
CA LEU A 327 -29.34 -33.57 -6.33
C LEU A 327 -28.61 -34.05 -5.09
N ALA A 328 -28.05 -35.26 -5.12
CA ALA A 328 -27.28 -35.80 -4.01
C ALA A 328 -26.03 -34.95 -3.70
N GLN A 329 -25.36 -34.47 -4.75
CA GLN A 329 -24.17 -33.61 -4.62
C GLN A 329 -24.52 -32.26 -3.99
N ILE A 330 -25.54 -31.55 -4.50
CA ILE A 330 -25.93 -30.23 -3.98
C ILE A 330 -26.53 -30.30 -2.57
N THR A 331 -27.22 -31.38 -2.23
CA THR A 331 -27.73 -31.59 -0.87
C THR A 331 -26.58 -31.76 0.14
N LYS A 332 -25.53 -32.48 -0.26
CA LYS A 332 -24.32 -32.59 0.56
C LYS A 332 -23.60 -31.25 0.72
N GLU A 333 -23.46 -30.47 -0.35
CA GLU A 333 -22.87 -29.13 -0.32
C GLU A 333 -23.68 -28.20 0.60
N TYR A 334 -24.99 -28.20 0.49
CA TYR A 334 -25.91 -27.43 1.32
C TYR A 334 -25.73 -27.74 2.82
N SER A 335 -25.63 -29.02 3.18
CA SER A 335 -25.43 -29.44 4.58
C SER A 335 -24.08 -28.98 5.16
N LEU A 336 -23.03 -28.90 4.34
CA LEU A 336 -21.71 -28.41 4.76
C LEU A 336 -21.71 -26.88 4.98
N LEU A 337 -22.41 -26.13 4.13
CA LEU A 337 -22.47 -24.66 4.23
C LEU A 337 -23.33 -24.18 5.39
N THR A 338 -24.39 -24.91 5.75
CA THR A 338 -25.30 -24.55 6.86
C THR A 338 -24.77 -24.89 8.25
N GLY A 339 -23.68 -25.68 8.35
CA GLY A 339 -23.10 -26.14 9.64
C GLY A 339 -22.07 -25.19 10.28
N SER A 340 -21.73 -23.98 9.72
CA SER A 340 -20.52 -23.22 10.09
C SER A 340 -20.73 -21.87 10.81
N ASP A 341 -21.84 -21.57 11.45
CA ASP A 341 -22.22 -20.20 11.89
C ASP A 341 -21.70 -19.70 13.27
N LEU A 342 -20.79 -20.37 13.98
CA LEU A 342 -20.51 -20.08 15.40
C LEU A 342 -19.36 -19.11 15.72
N SER A 343 -18.60 -18.52 14.76
CA SER A 343 -17.40 -17.72 15.08
C SER A 343 -17.47 -16.21 14.72
N SER A 344 -18.46 -15.75 14.00
CA SER A 344 -18.52 -14.37 13.46
C SER A 344 -18.89 -13.32 14.54
N GLU A 345 -19.83 -13.59 15.41
CA GLU A 345 -20.29 -12.62 16.41
C GLU A 345 -19.24 -12.27 17.47
N ASP A 346 -18.41 -13.23 17.85
CA ASP A 346 -17.37 -13.00 18.86
C ASP A 346 -16.22 -12.16 18.31
N LEU A 347 -15.85 -12.37 17.05
CA LEU A 347 -14.85 -11.54 16.37
C LEU A 347 -15.35 -10.10 16.15
N GLU A 348 -16.63 -9.91 15.84
CA GLU A 348 -17.23 -8.58 15.73
C GLU A 348 -17.31 -7.85 17.09
N LYS A 349 -17.58 -8.56 18.17
CA LYS A 349 -17.55 -7.98 19.54
C LYS A 349 -16.13 -7.54 19.91
N GLU A 350 -15.14 -8.39 19.62
CA GLU A 350 -13.74 -8.04 19.90
C GLU A 350 -13.26 -6.90 19.01
N LEU A 351 -13.66 -6.85 17.73
CA LEU A 351 -13.35 -5.73 16.84
C LEU A 351 -13.89 -4.40 17.39
N LYS A 352 -15.14 -4.38 17.87
CA LYS A 352 -15.74 -3.19 18.50
C LYS A 352 -15.04 -2.80 19.79
N ARG A 353 -14.53 -3.77 20.55
CA ARG A 353 -13.74 -3.51 21.75
C ARG A 353 -12.40 -2.85 21.41
N LEU A 354 -11.68 -3.41 20.43
CA LEU A 354 -10.43 -2.83 19.95
C LEU A 354 -10.62 -1.43 19.37
N GLU A 355 -11.70 -1.21 18.62
CA GLU A 355 -12.03 0.11 18.06
C GLU A 355 -12.23 1.16 19.16
N LYS A 356 -12.97 0.83 20.23
CA LYS A 356 -13.12 1.73 21.38
C LYS A 356 -11.80 2.00 22.08
N SER A 357 -10.98 0.98 22.30
CA SER A 357 -9.66 1.14 22.90
C SER A 357 -8.76 2.01 22.03
N LEU A 358 -8.77 1.81 20.71
CA LEU A 358 -8.00 2.60 19.75
C LEU A 358 -8.41 4.08 19.77
N VAL A 359 -9.71 4.37 19.84
CA VAL A 359 -10.22 5.75 19.93
C VAL A 359 -9.74 6.43 21.21
N THR A 360 -9.78 5.72 22.36
CA THR A 360 -9.30 6.26 23.64
C THR A 360 -7.80 6.53 23.59
N LEU A 361 -6.99 5.57 23.15
CA LEU A 361 -5.54 5.74 23.04
C LEU A 361 -5.16 6.84 22.03
N ALA A 362 -5.89 6.97 20.93
CA ALA A 362 -5.69 8.06 19.98
C ALA A 362 -5.97 9.44 20.58
N GLN A 363 -7.00 9.55 21.43
CA GLN A 363 -7.31 10.80 22.14
C GLN A 363 -6.22 11.12 23.17
N ASP A 364 -5.81 10.14 23.98
CA ASP A 364 -4.72 10.31 24.95
C ASP A 364 -3.41 10.74 24.28
N LEU A 365 -3.09 10.14 23.12
CA LEU A 365 -1.92 10.50 22.32
C LEU A 365 -2.03 11.91 21.75
N SER A 366 -3.21 12.30 21.25
CA SER A 366 -3.49 13.64 20.76
C SER A 366 -3.33 14.68 21.87
N ASP A 367 -3.91 14.45 23.05
CA ASP A 367 -3.83 15.38 24.18
C ASP A 367 -2.37 15.60 24.63
N GLN A 368 -1.59 14.51 24.69
CA GLN A 368 -0.16 14.59 24.99
C GLN A 368 0.61 15.36 23.90
N ARG A 369 0.32 15.13 22.61
CA ARG A 369 0.94 15.88 21.50
C ARG A 369 0.63 17.38 21.55
N HIS A 370 -0.59 17.76 21.91
CA HIS A 370 -0.93 19.17 22.07
C HIS A 370 -0.13 19.84 23.20
N ALA A 371 0.11 19.11 24.29
CA ALA A 371 0.97 19.60 25.37
C ALA A 371 2.45 19.72 24.92
N LEU A 372 2.96 18.73 24.17
CA LEU A 372 4.31 18.77 23.58
C LEU A 372 4.45 19.92 22.58
N ALA A 373 3.43 20.16 21.75
CA ALA A 373 3.41 21.24 20.77
C ALA A 373 3.51 22.62 21.45
N GLN A 374 2.77 22.83 22.54
CA GLN A 374 2.85 24.08 23.30
C GLN A 374 4.25 24.29 23.93
N ALA A 375 4.86 23.21 24.44
CA ALA A 375 6.22 23.28 24.98
C ALA A 375 7.24 23.60 23.87
N LEU A 376 7.12 22.95 22.70
CA LEU A 376 7.96 23.19 21.53
C LEU A 376 7.82 24.63 21.01
N GLU A 377 6.58 25.14 20.90
CA GLU A 377 6.31 26.50 20.46
C GLU A 377 7.01 27.52 21.39
N ASN A 378 6.91 27.34 22.69
CA ASN A 378 7.56 28.21 23.67
C ASN A 378 9.10 28.13 23.57
N GLU A 379 9.65 26.95 23.41
CA GLU A 379 11.10 26.77 23.29
C GLU A 379 11.63 27.40 22.00
N ILE A 380 10.97 27.14 20.86
CA ILE A 380 11.36 27.75 19.58
C ILE A 380 11.21 29.27 19.63
N GLN A 381 10.19 29.81 20.30
CA GLN A 381 10.02 31.27 20.46
C GLN A 381 11.19 31.92 21.22
N GLN A 382 11.72 31.25 22.26
CA GLN A 382 12.92 31.69 22.96
C GLN A 382 14.15 31.64 22.07
N GLU A 383 14.31 30.56 21.32
CA GLU A 383 15.42 30.37 20.38
C GLU A 383 15.42 31.45 19.28
N LEU A 384 14.24 31.78 18.75
CA LEU A 384 14.06 32.86 17.76
C LEU A 384 14.43 34.25 18.35
N ALA A 385 14.04 34.53 19.59
CA ALA A 385 14.39 35.77 20.26
C ALA A 385 15.92 35.91 20.42
N ASP A 386 16.61 34.84 20.82
CA ASP A 386 18.08 34.83 20.93
C ASP A 386 18.78 35.15 19.58
N LEU A 387 18.10 34.87 18.44
CA LEU A 387 18.59 35.12 17.09
C LEU A 387 18.09 36.41 16.46
N TYR A 388 17.62 37.37 17.27
CA TYR A 388 17.05 38.66 16.84
C TYR A 388 15.85 38.51 15.88
N MET A 389 15.03 37.47 16.12
CA MET A 389 13.75 37.23 15.44
C MET A 389 12.56 37.33 16.40
N ASP A 390 12.56 38.31 17.30
CA ASP A 390 11.53 38.47 18.35
C ASP A 390 10.12 38.61 17.81
N LYS A 391 9.99 39.04 16.56
CA LYS A 391 8.71 39.24 15.87
C LYS A 391 8.19 37.99 15.18
N ALA A 392 9.05 37.02 14.94
CA ALA A 392 8.65 35.77 14.34
C ALA A 392 7.85 34.95 15.34
N ARG A 393 6.86 34.22 14.84
CA ARG A 393 6.02 33.31 15.64
C ARG A 393 5.93 31.96 14.99
N PHE A 394 6.22 30.92 15.76
CA PHE A 394 6.11 29.53 15.36
C PHE A 394 4.82 28.93 15.91
N GLN A 395 4.17 28.06 15.14
CA GLN A 395 2.94 27.38 15.52
C GLN A 395 2.90 25.96 15.00
N VAL A 396 2.48 25.01 15.82
CA VAL A 396 2.21 23.63 15.45
C VAL A 396 0.71 23.49 15.16
N ARG A 397 0.34 23.12 13.95
CA ARG A 397 -1.05 22.92 13.56
C ARG A 397 -1.40 21.46 13.43
N PHE A 398 -2.55 21.12 13.99
CA PHE A 398 -3.12 19.78 13.94
C PHE A 398 -4.29 19.75 12.96
N SER A 399 -4.40 18.69 12.20
CA SER A 399 -5.54 18.41 11.33
C SER A 399 -5.98 16.95 11.49
N LYS A 400 -7.29 16.70 11.40
CA LYS A 400 -7.84 15.34 11.50
C LYS A 400 -7.37 14.48 10.33
N ALA A 401 -6.93 13.28 10.63
CA ALA A 401 -6.55 12.27 9.66
C ALA A 401 -7.30 10.94 9.93
N LYS A 402 -7.27 10.04 8.97
CA LYS A 402 -7.73 8.67 9.21
C LYS A 402 -6.77 7.98 10.18
N PHE A 403 -7.32 7.07 11.00
CA PHE A 403 -6.50 6.23 11.87
C PHE A 403 -5.39 5.56 11.08
N ASN A 404 -4.17 5.76 11.52
CA ASN A 404 -2.96 5.18 10.96
C ASN A 404 -2.01 4.78 12.12
N ARG A 405 -0.82 4.29 11.80
CA ARG A 405 0.15 3.84 12.79
C ARG A 405 0.64 4.93 13.74
N GLU A 406 0.53 6.21 13.34
CA GLU A 406 0.99 7.37 14.13
C GLU A 406 -0.15 8.08 14.87
N GLY A 407 -1.41 7.65 14.71
CA GLY A 407 -2.56 8.27 15.34
C GLY A 407 -3.70 8.56 14.36
N ASN A 408 -4.53 9.54 14.70
CA ASN A 408 -5.69 9.98 13.91
C ASN A 408 -5.61 11.45 13.49
N GLU A 409 -4.40 12.04 13.57
CA GLU A 409 -4.12 13.43 13.22
C GLU A 409 -2.83 13.57 12.41
N ALA A 410 -2.70 14.68 11.69
CA ALA A 410 -1.49 15.11 11.04
C ALA A 410 -1.02 16.42 11.67
N VAL A 411 0.30 16.57 11.75
CA VAL A 411 0.97 17.72 12.33
C VAL A 411 1.71 18.47 11.23
N GLU A 412 1.59 19.79 11.20
CA GLU A 412 2.33 20.65 10.27
C GLU A 412 2.83 21.90 10.99
N PHE A 413 4.10 22.25 10.76
CA PHE A 413 4.74 23.43 11.33
C PHE A 413 4.46 24.66 10.48
N TYR A 414 4.06 25.75 11.16
CA TYR A 414 3.74 27.02 10.57
C TYR A 414 4.58 28.13 11.19
N ILE A 415 4.86 29.17 10.42
CA ILE A 415 5.55 30.35 10.89
C ILE A 415 4.95 31.62 10.32
N SER A 416 5.02 32.70 11.12
CA SER A 416 4.85 34.10 10.69
C SER A 416 6.15 34.82 10.99
N THR A 417 6.81 35.43 10.01
CA THR A 417 8.12 36.06 10.18
C THR A 417 7.99 37.53 10.60
N ASN A 418 6.87 38.19 10.25
CA ASN A 418 6.63 39.61 10.56
C ASN A 418 5.27 39.82 11.24
N PRO A 419 5.15 40.84 12.13
CA PRO A 419 3.87 41.19 12.72
C PRO A 419 2.85 41.55 11.64
N GLY A 420 1.66 40.94 11.72
CA GLY A 420 0.57 41.21 10.79
C GLY A 420 0.58 40.33 9.53
N GLU A 421 1.58 39.49 9.37
CA GLU A 421 1.56 38.41 8.36
C GLU A 421 0.80 37.19 8.87
N ASP A 422 0.07 36.52 7.96
CA ASP A 422 -0.57 35.26 8.24
C ASP A 422 0.47 34.14 8.44
N PHE A 423 0.13 33.18 9.28
CA PHE A 423 0.93 31.97 9.42
C PHE A 423 0.96 31.21 8.11
N LYS A 424 2.16 30.88 7.63
CA LYS A 424 2.40 30.07 6.42
C LYS A 424 3.06 28.76 6.80
N PRO A 425 2.76 27.66 6.07
CA PRO A 425 3.53 26.42 6.21
C PRO A 425 5.02 26.70 6.08
N LEU A 426 5.83 26.01 6.89
CA LEU A 426 7.28 26.17 6.88
C LEU A 426 7.88 25.98 5.46
N VAL A 427 7.31 25.06 4.69
CA VAL A 427 7.67 24.79 3.27
C VAL A 427 7.55 26.01 2.36
N LYS A 428 6.76 27.03 2.72
CA LYS A 428 6.51 28.21 1.90
C LYS A 428 7.35 29.43 2.31
N VAL A 429 8.31 29.26 3.21
CA VAL A 429 9.20 30.35 3.65
C VAL A 429 10.30 30.57 2.60
N ALA A 430 10.35 31.76 2.03
CA ALA A 430 11.13 32.05 0.82
C ALA A 430 12.49 32.78 1.04
N SER A 431 12.83 33.16 2.29
CA SER A 431 14.01 34.02 2.53
C SER A 431 15.22 33.22 3.03
N GLY A 432 16.36 33.25 2.31
CA GLY A 432 17.56 32.47 2.64
C GLY A 432 18.11 32.74 4.05
N GLY A 433 18.37 33.99 4.43
CA GLY A 433 18.96 34.31 5.75
C GLY A 433 17.99 34.17 6.92
N GLU A 434 16.69 34.42 6.73
CA GLU A 434 15.66 34.20 7.77
C GLU A 434 15.40 32.71 7.97
N LEU A 435 15.39 31.97 6.87
CA LEU A 435 15.22 30.53 6.90
C LEU A 435 16.38 29.84 7.63
N SER A 436 17.63 30.24 7.38
CA SER A 436 18.79 29.67 8.08
C SER A 436 18.74 29.92 9.59
N ARG A 437 18.34 31.11 10.03
CA ARG A 437 18.18 31.43 11.45
C ARG A 437 17.02 30.64 12.10
N LEU A 438 15.91 30.53 11.37
CA LEU A 438 14.78 29.72 11.82
C LEU A 438 15.17 28.26 11.97
N MET A 439 15.90 27.71 10.98
CA MET A 439 16.40 26.35 11.04
C MET A 439 17.33 26.14 12.24
N LEU A 440 18.23 27.10 12.49
CA LEU A 440 19.11 27.05 13.66
C LEU A 440 18.30 27.09 14.98
N ALA A 441 17.25 27.94 15.07
CA ALA A 441 16.37 28.00 16.25
C ALA A 441 15.64 26.68 16.48
N ILE A 442 15.03 26.12 15.45
CA ILE A 442 14.33 24.82 15.51
C ILE A 442 15.31 23.74 15.94
N LYS A 443 16.46 23.63 15.26
CA LYS A 443 17.47 22.61 15.56
C LYS A 443 18.09 22.78 16.95
N SER A 444 18.29 24.00 17.41
CA SER A 444 18.74 24.24 18.79
C SER A 444 17.74 23.71 19.82
N ALA A 445 16.44 23.83 19.58
CA ALA A 445 15.40 23.24 20.43
C ALA A 445 15.44 21.71 20.40
N PHE A 446 15.58 21.11 19.22
CA PHE A 446 15.64 19.65 19.06
C PHE A 446 16.94 19.04 19.63
N SER A 447 18.09 19.64 19.39
CA SER A 447 19.41 19.08 19.79
C SER A 447 19.54 18.77 21.29
N ARG A 448 18.78 19.46 22.14
CA ARG A 448 18.79 19.24 23.60
C ARG A 448 18.13 17.92 24.00
N LYS A 449 17.28 17.35 23.17
CA LYS A 449 16.47 16.17 23.50
C LYS A 449 16.85 14.92 22.68
N GLU A 450 17.43 15.10 21.51
CA GLU A 450 17.71 14.00 20.58
C GLU A 450 18.85 13.07 21.02
N GLY A 451 19.66 13.44 22.00
CA GLY A 451 20.80 12.62 22.46
C GLY A 451 21.84 12.34 21.36
N LYS A 452 21.81 13.09 20.25
CA LYS A 452 22.79 12.99 19.18
C LYS A 452 24.13 13.51 19.68
N THR A 453 25.18 12.78 19.35
CA THR A 453 26.49 13.02 19.90
C THR A 453 27.26 14.09 19.15
N SER A 454 26.94 14.34 17.88
CA SER A 454 27.67 15.31 17.04
C SER A 454 26.71 16.04 16.09
N ILE A 455 26.90 17.35 15.96
CA ILE A 455 26.13 18.18 15.04
C ILE A 455 27.13 18.89 14.11
N VAL A 456 26.83 18.89 12.82
CA VAL A 456 27.63 19.57 11.81
C VAL A 456 26.82 20.73 11.23
N PHE A 457 27.35 21.95 11.25
CA PHE A 457 26.75 23.12 10.63
C PHE A 457 27.55 23.57 9.41
N ASP A 458 26.89 23.54 8.24
CA ASP A 458 27.47 24.04 7.01
C ASP A 458 26.71 25.30 6.56
N GLU A 459 27.45 26.39 6.32
CA GLU A 459 26.93 27.68 5.81
C GLU A 459 25.74 28.29 6.60
N VAL A 460 25.65 28.05 7.92
CA VAL A 460 24.58 28.62 8.78
C VAL A 460 24.67 30.14 8.93
N ASP A 461 25.78 30.73 8.51
CA ASP A 461 26.10 32.14 8.57
C ASP A 461 25.85 32.89 7.26
N THR A 462 25.25 32.25 6.26
CA THR A 462 24.96 32.85 4.95
C THR A 462 23.96 33.99 5.08
N GLY A 463 24.34 35.19 4.60
CA GLY A 463 23.46 36.37 4.57
C GLY A 463 23.28 37.09 5.92
N VAL A 464 24.14 36.82 6.91
CA VAL A 464 24.11 37.48 8.22
C VAL A 464 25.38 38.27 8.51
N SER A 465 25.30 39.29 9.34
CA SER A 465 26.44 40.13 9.75
C SER A 465 26.24 40.78 11.11
N GLY A 466 27.31 41.34 11.67
CA GLY A 466 27.27 42.15 12.88
C GLY A 466 26.76 41.42 14.11
N ARG A 467 25.72 41.95 14.76
CA ARG A 467 25.18 41.40 16.01
C ARG A 467 24.51 40.05 15.85
N VAL A 468 23.92 39.80 14.68
CA VAL A 468 23.27 38.52 14.38
C VAL A 468 24.31 37.43 14.28
N ALA A 469 25.46 37.67 13.59
CA ALA A 469 26.55 36.73 13.51
C ALA A 469 27.11 36.35 14.90
N GLN A 470 27.17 37.33 15.82
CA GLN A 470 27.59 37.10 17.20
C GLN A 470 26.59 36.24 17.98
N ALA A 471 25.28 36.44 17.76
CA ALA A 471 24.25 35.60 18.40
C ALA A 471 24.29 34.14 17.88
N ILE A 472 24.46 33.95 16.56
CA ILE A 472 24.64 32.65 15.94
C ILE A 472 25.86 31.94 16.54
N ALA A 473 27.00 32.65 16.61
CA ALA A 473 28.24 32.13 17.17
C ALA A 473 28.06 31.65 18.63
N ALA A 474 27.44 32.49 19.46
CA ALA A 474 27.17 32.13 20.86
C ALA A 474 26.19 30.94 20.97
N LYS A 475 25.23 30.84 20.06
CA LYS A 475 24.27 29.75 20.03
C LYS A 475 24.91 28.42 19.65
N ILE A 476 25.70 28.41 18.58
CA ILE A 476 26.43 27.22 18.13
C ILE A 476 27.41 26.76 19.20
N HIS A 477 28.16 27.68 19.82
CA HIS A 477 29.07 27.35 20.92
C HIS A 477 28.33 26.75 22.13
N LYS A 478 27.17 27.31 22.51
CA LYS A 478 26.33 26.76 23.59
C LYS A 478 25.84 25.34 23.31
N ILE A 479 25.52 25.02 22.06
CA ILE A 479 25.20 23.64 21.64
C ILE A 479 26.44 22.75 21.83
N GLY A 480 27.62 23.22 21.39
CA GLY A 480 28.90 22.52 21.56
C GLY A 480 29.26 22.20 23.00
N GLN A 481 28.92 23.06 23.98
CA GLN A 481 29.19 22.79 25.41
C GLN A 481 28.48 21.54 25.90
N ASN A 482 27.32 21.21 25.37
CA ASN A 482 26.55 20.02 25.76
C ASN A 482 26.87 18.77 24.94
N GLY A 483 27.58 18.93 23.80
CA GLY A 483 27.89 17.86 22.87
C GLY A 483 29.13 18.15 22.05
N GLN A 484 29.11 17.81 20.78
CA GLN A 484 30.15 18.13 19.80
C GLN A 484 29.51 18.86 18.61
N VAL A 485 30.11 19.98 18.25
CA VAL A 485 29.69 20.75 17.07
C VAL A 485 30.88 20.91 16.12
N LEU A 486 30.66 20.60 14.87
CA LEU A 486 31.55 20.93 13.75
C LEU A 486 30.89 22.02 12.92
N ALA A 487 31.58 23.14 12.68
CA ALA A 487 31.01 24.24 11.89
C ALA A 487 31.94 24.63 10.74
N ILE A 488 31.36 24.86 9.57
CA ILE A 488 32.05 25.57 8.47
C ILE A 488 31.51 27.00 8.45
N SER A 489 32.39 27.97 8.60
CA SER A 489 32.01 29.38 8.62
C SER A 489 33.08 30.25 7.99
N HIS A 490 32.64 31.36 7.42
CA HIS A 490 33.50 32.43 6.91
C HIS A 490 33.40 33.70 7.79
N LEU A 491 32.61 33.66 8.87
CA LEU A 491 32.42 34.79 9.78
C LEU A 491 33.44 34.77 10.93
N PRO A 492 34.21 35.84 11.13
CA PRO A 492 35.16 35.97 12.23
C PRO A 492 34.55 35.73 13.62
N GLN A 493 33.29 36.09 13.80
CA GLN A 493 32.56 35.92 15.07
C GLN A 493 32.32 34.45 15.40
N VAL A 494 31.95 33.63 14.40
CA VAL A 494 31.73 32.20 14.58
C VAL A 494 33.05 31.47 14.81
N ILE A 495 34.08 31.84 14.06
CA ILE A 495 35.41 31.25 14.19
C ILE A 495 36.02 31.55 15.55
N ALA A 496 35.90 32.79 16.03
CA ALA A 496 36.40 33.19 17.33
C ALA A 496 35.71 32.48 18.51
N ALA A 497 34.43 32.13 18.35
CA ALA A 497 33.67 31.44 19.37
C ALA A 497 34.02 29.93 19.49
N ALA A 498 34.69 29.34 18.51
CA ALA A 498 35.03 27.93 18.51
C ALA A 498 36.15 27.60 19.53
N ASP A 499 36.09 26.41 20.12
CA ASP A 499 37.14 25.89 21.00
C ASP A 499 38.37 25.47 20.19
N TYR A 500 38.15 24.83 19.03
CA TYR A 500 39.18 24.34 18.13
C TYR A 500 38.98 24.88 16.72
N GLN A 501 40.08 25.18 16.00
CA GLN A 501 40.04 25.67 14.65
C GLN A 501 41.01 24.89 13.76
N PHE A 502 40.46 24.21 12.75
CA PHE A 502 41.26 23.63 11.69
C PHE A 502 41.32 24.57 10.50
N TYR A 503 42.54 24.70 9.92
CA TYR A 503 42.77 25.44 8.70
C TYR A 503 43.01 24.48 7.54
N ILE A 504 42.25 24.66 6.47
CA ILE A 504 42.32 23.87 5.27
C ILE A 504 42.97 24.69 4.19
N GLU A 505 44.07 24.21 3.68
CA GLU A 505 44.90 24.87 2.65
C GLU A 505 44.94 23.99 1.38
N LYS A 506 44.88 24.65 0.25
CA LYS A 506 45.02 24.02 -1.06
C LYS A 506 46.44 24.24 -1.58
N ILE A 507 47.21 23.20 -1.69
CA ILE A 507 48.54 23.22 -2.27
C ILE A 507 48.45 22.68 -3.71
N SER A 508 48.77 23.54 -4.68
CA SER A 508 48.76 23.16 -6.10
C SER A 508 50.16 23.21 -6.65
N ASP A 509 50.60 22.14 -7.26
CA ASP A 509 51.81 22.09 -8.10
C ASP A 509 51.43 21.94 -9.59
N GLU A 510 52.43 21.89 -10.47
CA GLU A 510 52.22 21.77 -11.92
C GLU A 510 51.45 20.51 -12.34
N HIS A 511 51.32 19.49 -11.48
CA HIS A 511 50.81 18.19 -11.83
C HIS A 511 49.61 17.75 -10.95
N SER A 512 49.46 18.32 -9.75
CA SER A 512 48.45 17.90 -8.79
C SER A 512 47.97 19.03 -7.86
N THR A 513 46.78 18.85 -7.35
CA THR A 513 46.22 19.67 -6.29
C THR A 513 45.91 18.77 -5.08
N VAL A 514 46.41 19.17 -3.92
CA VAL A 514 46.20 18.43 -2.67
C VAL A 514 45.71 19.39 -1.59
N SER A 515 44.69 18.96 -0.84
CA SER A 515 44.28 19.69 0.35
C SER A 515 44.99 19.15 1.58
N THR A 516 45.50 20.04 2.42
CA THR A 516 46.10 19.75 3.72
C THR A 516 45.26 20.40 4.82
N VAL A 517 45.30 19.80 6.00
CA VAL A 517 44.56 20.32 7.16
C VAL A 517 45.46 20.35 8.38
N ARG A 518 45.41 21.44 9.13
CA ARG A 518 46.18 21.58 10.38
C ARG A 518 45.37 22.27 11.46
N LEU A 519 45.58 21.85 12.72
CA LEU A 519 44.99 22.50 13.87
C LEU A 519 45.79 23.78 14.16
N LEU A 520 45.09 24.92 14.27
CA LEU A 520 45.73 26.20 14.55
C LEU A 520 45.96 26.38 16.08
N ASN A 521 47.13 26.87 16.43
CA ASN A 521 47.41 27.37 17.77
C ASN A 521 46.78 28.79 17.96
N ARG A 522 46.84 29.30 19.18
CA ARG A 522 46.20 30.59 19.51
C ARG A 522 46.73 31.77 18.66
N GLU A 523 48.03 31.85 18.38
CA GLU A 523 48.61 32.93 17.59
C GLU A 523 48.21 32.84 16.14
N GLU A 524 48.21 31.65 15.57
CA GLU A 524 47.73 31.39 14.22
C GLU A 524 46.25 31.71 14.07
N ARG A 525 45.42 31.40 15.07
CA ARG A 525 43.98 31.78 15.09
C ARG A 525 43.79 33.28 15.06
N ILE A 526 44.58 34.05 15.85
CA ILE A 526 44.57 35.51 15.81
C ILE A 526 44.87 36.04 14.41
N GLU A 527 45.92 35.51 13.79
CA GLU A 527 46.35 35.92 12.44
C GLU A 527 45.26 35.61 11.38
N GLU A 528 44.69 34.44 11.43
CA GLU A 528 43.64 34.01 10.50
C GLU A 528 42.37 34.87 10.65
N ILE A 529 41.92 35.12 11.87
CA ILE A 529 40.78 35.99 12.13
C ILE A 529 41.10 37.43 11.71
N ALA A 530 42.32 37.91 11.93
CA ALA A 530 42.75 39.27 11.52
C ALA A 530 42.75 39.42 9.99
N LYS A 531 43.20 38.41 9.26
CA LYS A 531 43.12 38.35 7.78
C LYS A 531 41.66 38.43 7.31
N MET A 532 40.76 37.72 7.94
CA MET A 532 39.32 37.76 7.59
C MET A 532 38.69 39.15 7.88
N LEU A 533 39.19 39.90 8.86
CA LEU A 533 38.67 41.22 9.22
C LEU A 533 39.21 42.34 8.32
N ALA A 534 40.47 42.24 7.89
CA ALA A 534 41.19 43.34 7.16
C ALA A 534 41.48 43.02 5.68
N GLY A 535 41.28 41.76 5.24
CA GLY A 535 41.78 41.27 3.95
C GLY A 535 43.28 40.91 4.05
N GLU A 536 43.98 40.94 2.92
CA GLU A 536 45.39 40.48 2.83
C GLU A 536 46.37 41.39 3.63
N ASP A 537 46.01 42.66 3.87
CA ASP A 537 46.85 43.59 4.64
C ASP A 537 46.59 43.47 6.15
N LEU A 538 47.45 42.71 6.83
CA LEU A 538 47.43 42.56 8.28
C LEU A 538 47.76 43.87 8.99
N THR A 539 46.75 44.57 9.53
CA THR A 539 46.94 45.77 10.34
C THR A 539 46.98 45.41 11.82
N GLU A 540 47.71 46.21 12.61
CA GLU A 540 47.76 46.03 14.08
C GLU A 540 46.37 46.18 14.69
N ALA A 541 45.52 47.07 14.14
CA ALA A 541 44.13 47.21 14.58
C ALA A 541 43.29 45.95 14.37
N ALA A 542 43.45 45.26 13.23
CA ALA A 542 42.76 44.00 12.94
C ALA A 542 43.22 42.89 13.89
N ARG A 543 44.53 42.82 14.21
CA ARG A 543 45.05 41.87 15.17
C ARG A 543 44.49 42.10 16.59
N GLN A 544 44.45 43.34 17.07
CA GLN A 544 43.85 43.68 18.35
C GLN A 544 42.36 43.36 18.38
N GLN A 545 41.61 43.58 17.28
CA GLN A 545 40.20 43.20 17.18
C GLN A 545 40.02 41.70 17.19
N ALA A 546 40.84 40.93 16.51
CA ALA A 546 40.86 39.47 16.52
C ALA A 546 41.11 38.93 17.95
N GLU A 547 42.09 39.49 18.69
CA GLU A 547 42.34 39.16 20.08
C GLU A 547 41.13 39.44 21.00
N GLN A 548 40.42 40.56 20.79
CA GLN A 548 39.22 40.86 21.55
C GLN A 548 38.07 39.89 21.29
N LEU A 549 37.93 39.44 20.05
CA LEU A 549 36.91 38.42 19.69
C LEU A 549 37.24 37.07 20.39
N LEU A 550 38.53 36.67 20.42
CA LEU A 550 38.97 35.42 21.05
C LEU A 550 38.95 35.44 22.59
N LYS A 551 38.91 36.61 23.22
CA LYS A 551 38.81 36.76 24.68
C LYS A 551 37.40 36.70 25.24
N ARG A 552 36.39 36.73 24.37
CA ARG A 552 34.98 36.62 24.73
C ARG A 552 34.49 35.19 24.67
#